data_ad3ce1e46b7f96786ab4af612bbc1aad
#
_entry.id   ad3ce1e46b7f96786ab4af612bbc1aad
#
_cell.length_a   1.000
_cell.length_b   1.000
_cell.length_c   1.000
_cell.angle_alpha   90.00
_cell.angle_beta   90.00
_cell.angle_gamma   90.00
#
_symmetry.space_group_name_H-M   'P 1'
#
loop_
_entity.id
_entity.type
_entity.pdbx_description
1 polymer ?
#
loop_
_entity_poly.entity_id
_entity_poly.type
_entity_poly.pdbx_seq_one_letter_code
_entity_poly.pdbx_strand_id
1 'polypeptide(L)'
;MAHGLFNNSNIIKVLIGVVHLPPLPGSPGWGGDMAWVLNRAQEEASVLEQGGANGIIVENFSDVPFRIGQVEPDTVAAMTLAVERVKQGTDLPVGVNMLRNDAKSALAVAAATGADFIRVNVHYGVMAAEEGVVQGEAYETLRHRKALGVDVKILADVLVKHAVPIGPQDLGQMAQETTYRGLADGLIVSGPVTGQPAEASDVAVVRQAVPDGFLLVGSGINEENAARILATADGAIVGTSLKRD
;
A
#
# COMPACT_ATOMS: atom_id res chain seq x y z
N MET A 1 -7.25 -9.10 11.62
CA MET A 1 -6.68 -7.72 11.65
C MET A 1 -5.18 -7.79 11.42
N ALA A 2 -4.58 -6.78 10.82
CA ALA A 2 -3.17 -6.78 10.41
C ALA A 2 -2.16 -6.63 11.57
N HIS A 3 -2.60 -6.34 12.80
CA HIS A 3 -1.70 -6.28 13.96
C HIS A 3 -0.80 -7.51 14.12
N GLY A 4 -1.33 -8.71 13.83
CA GLY A 4 -0.57 -9.95 13.95
C GLY A 4 0.60 -10.09 12.96
N LEU A 5 0.57 -9.35 11.84
CA LEU A 5 1.59 -9.41 10.81
C LEU A 5 2.93 -8.78 11.25
N PHE A 6 2.85 -7.72 12.06
CA PHE A 6 4.00 -6.97 12.53
C PHE A 6 4.27 -7.17 14.02
N ASN A 7 3.74 -8.24 14.62
CA ASN A 7 3.87 -8.55 16.05
C ASN A 7 5.29 -9.02 16.39
N ASN A 8 6.16 -8.04 16.62
CA ASN A 8 7.37 -8.24 17.39
C ASN A 8 7.22 -7.39 18.67
N SER A 9 7.38 -8.00 19.84
CA SER A 9 7.18 -7.36 21.15
C SER A 9 8.00 -6.07 21.38
N ASN A 10 8.97 -5.81 20.52
CA ASN A 10 9.84 -4.62 20.59
C ASN A 10 9.42 -3.51 19.62
N ILE A 11 8.42 -3.71 18.77
CA ILE A 11 7.96 -2.68 17.82
C ILE A 11 6.92 -1.81 18.49
N ILE A 12 7.27 -0.55 18.74
CA ILE A 12 6.35 0.46 19.30
C ILE A 12 5.48 1.06 18.17
N LYS A 13 6.07 1.33 17.02
CA LYS A 13 5.41 1.84 15.82
C LYS A 13 5.96 1.13 14.59
N VAL A 14 5.07 0.67 13.72
CA VAL A 14 5.44 -0.06 12.50
C VAL A 14 5.95 0.92 11.44
N LEU A 15 7.11 0.64 10.87
CA LEU A 15 7.65 1.35 9.71
C LEU A 15 7.66 0.42 8.50
N ILE A 16 6.87 0.72 7.48
CA ILE A 16 6.87 0.01 6.21
C ILE A 16 7.61 0.87 5.18
N GLY A 17 8.72 0.36 4.67
CA GLY A 17 9.47 1.02 3.61
C GLY A 17 8.88 0.69 2.22
N VAL A 18 8.92 1.66 1.30
CA VAL A 18 8.39 1.48 -0.05
C VAL A 18 9.53 1.26 -1.05
N VAL A 19 9.47 0.17 -1.78
CA VAL A 19 10.26 -0.06 -3.00
C VAL A 19 9.45 0.43 -4.19
N HIS A 20 9.85 1.58 -4.75
CA HIS A 20 9.27 2.13 -5.97
C HIS A 20 9.99 1.53 -7.18
N LEU A 21 9.34 0.64 -7.90
CA LEU A 21 9.95 0.04 -9.07
C LEU A 21 10.19 1.07 -10.19
N PRO A 22 11.30 0.96 -10.94
CA PRO A 22 11.45 1.62 -12.23
C PRO A 22 10.33 1.20 -13.19
N PRO A 23 10.14 1.91 -14.33
CA PRO A 23 9.13 1.55 -15.31
C PRO A 23 9.23 0.09 -15.74
N LEU A 24 8.10 -0.62 -15.72
CA LEU A 24 8.00 -2.05 -16.04
C LEU A 24 7.69 -2.28 -17.53
N PRO A 25 7.87 -3.52 -18.05
CA PRO A 25 7.42 -3.89 -19.39
C PRO A 25 5.96 -3.48 -19.63
N GLY A 26 5.69 -2.88 -20.79
CA GLY A 26 4.37 -2.33 -21.13
C GLY A 26 4.18 -0.87 -20.79
N SER A 27 4.93 -0.30 -19.83
CA SER A 27 4.85 1.13 -19.55
C SER A 27 5.64 1.97 -20.58
N PRO A 28 5.23 3.22 -20.84
CA PRO A 28 5.91 4.09 -21.81
C PRO A 28 7.38 4.34 -21.47
N GLY A 29 7.75 4.31 -20.20
CA GLY A 29 9.12 4.54 -19.71
C GLY A 29 10.00 3.29 -19.64
N TRP A 30 9.51 2.12 -20.11
CA TRP A 30 10.23 0.86 -20.02
C TRP A 30 11.61 0.92 -20.70
N GLY A 31 12.68 0.64 -19.95
CA GLY A 31 14.08 0.74 -20.42
C GLY A 31 14.65 -0.55 -21.03
N GLY A 32 13.88 -1.65 -21.11
CA GLY A 32 14.30 -2.90 -21.75
C GLY A 32 15.15 -3.85 -20.89
N ASP A 33 15.43 -3.52 -19.63
CA ASP A 33 16.31 -4.33 -18.76
C ASP A 33 15.60 -4.75 -17.46
N MET A 34 14.99 -5.93 -17.47
CA MET A 34 14.32 -6.50 -16.28
C MET A 34 15.33 -6.90 -15.20
N ALA A 35 16.53 -7.31 -15.56
CA ALA A 35 17.56 -7.68 -14.58
C ALA A 35 17.97 -6.46 -13.73
N TRP A 36 18.10 -5.30 -14.36
CA TRP A 36 18.36 -4.05 -13.66
C TRP A 36 17.20 -3.69 -12.69
N VAL A 37 15.93 -3.81 -13.13
CA VAL A 37 14.77 -3.57 -12.26
C VAL A 37 14.78 -4.46 -11.03
N LEU A 38 15.05 -5.76 -11.22
CA LEU A 38 15.09 -6.74 -10.11
C LEU A 38 16.22 -6.45 -9.13
N ASN A 39 17.40 -6.08 -9.64
CA ASN A 39 18.54 -5.74 -8.79
C ASN A 39 18.25 -4.47 -7.96
N ARG A 40 17.69 -3.44 -8.59
CA ARG A 40 17.26 -2.23 -7.88
C ARG A 40 16.24 -2.52 -6.78
N ALA A 41 15.23 -3.35 -7.07
CA ALA A 41 14.22 -3.74 -6.08
C ALA A 41 14.85 -4.42 -4.87
N GLN A 42 15.79 -5.34 -5.09
CA GLN A 42 16.48 -6.06 -4.03
C GLN A 42 17.40 -5.13 -3.21
N GLU A 43 18.15 -4.25 -3.88
CA GLU A 43 19.01 -3.26 -3.23
C GLU A 43 18.21 -2.32 -2.33
N GLU A 44 17.11 -1.74 -2.85
CA GLU A 44 16.23 -0.88 -2.05
C GLU A 44 15.65 -1.62 -0.85
N ALA A 45 15.17 -2.85 -1.03
CA ALA A 45 14.63 -3.65 0.06
C ALA A 45 15.67 -3.91 1.15
N SER A 46 16.89 -4.26 0.76
CA SER A 46 18.01 -4.49 1.70
C SER A 46 18.38 -3.23 2.49
N VAL A 47 18.42 -2.07 1.83
CA VAL A 47 18.69 -0.79 2.51
C VAL A 47 17.58 -0.44 3.51
N LEU A 48 16.31 -0.66 3.15
CA LEU A 48 15.17 -0.41 4.03
C LEU A 48 15.22 -1.31 5.28
N GLU A 49 15.50 -2.60 5.11
CA GLU A 49 15.64 -3.56 6.21
C GLU A 49 16.81 -3.18 7.14
N GLN A 50 18.00 -2.89 6.58
CA GLN A 50 19.16 -2.43 7.34
C GLN A 50 18.90 -1.10 8.06
N GLY A 51 18.04 -0.25 7.50
CA GLY A 51 17.58 1.01 8.10
C GLY A 51 16.54 0.83 9.20
N GLY A 52 16.12 -0.40 9.52
CA GLY A 52 15.19 -0.71 10.61
C GLY A 52 13.72 -0.69 10.21
N ALA A 53 13.39 -0.82 8.93
CA ALA A 53 12.01 -1.06 8.51
C ALA A 53 11.47 -2.37 9.12
N ASN A 54 10.16 -2.40 9.38
CA ASN A 54 9.47 -3.57 9.94
C ASN A 54 8.66 -4.32 8.87
N GLY A 55 8.59 -3.79 7.67
CA GLY A 55 7.96 -4.37 6.50
C GLY A 55 8.34 -3.60 5.24
N ILE A 56 8.10 -4.21 4.11
CA ILE A 56 8.40 -3.64 2.79
C ILE A 56 7.15 -3.72 1.94
N ILE A 57 6.88 -2.68 1.14
CA ILE A 57 5.84 -2.73 0.11
C ILE A 57 6.46 -2.44 -1.25
N VAL A 58 6.15 -3.25 -2.25
CA VAL A 58 6.61 -3.10 -3.64
C VAL A 58 5.50 -2.48 -4.47
N GLU A 59 5.80 -1.38 -5.15
CA GLU A 59 4.83 -0.63 -5.96
C GLU A 59 5.37 -0.40 -7.38
N ASN A 60 4.51 -0.57 -8.40
CA ASN A 60 4.81 -0.21 -9.80
C ASN A 60 4.69 1.32 -10.04
N PHE A 61 5.32 2.10 -9.18
CA PHE A 61 5.14 3.56 -9.07
C PHE A 61 5.55 4.34 -10.33
N SER A 62 6.48 3.82 -11.11
CA SER A 62 6.97 4.51 -12.32
C SER A 62 6.23 4.14 -13.59
N ASP A 63 5.17 3.35 -13.54
CA ASP A 63 4.35 2.94 -14.69
C ASP A 63 3.35 4.02 -15.15
N VAL A 64 3.76 5.28 -15.04
CA VAL A 64 2.91 6.41 -15.44
C VAL A 64 2.76 6.51 -16.97
N PRO A 65 1.54 6.88 -17.46
CA PRO A 65 0.28 7.09 -16.74
C PRO A 65 -0.35 5.77 -16.29
N PHE A 66 -0.97 5.78 -15.11
CA PHE A 66 -1.58 4.56 -14.56
C PHE A 66 -2.89 4.20 -15.26
N ARG A 67 -3.16 2.90 -15.34
CA ARG A 67 -4.46 2.37 -15.71
C ARG A 67 -5.30 2.12 -14.45
N ILE A 68 -6.56 2.51 -14.46
CA ILE A 68 -7.52 2.18 -13.41
C ILE A 68 -7.91 0.71 -13.53
N GLY A 69 -7.94 0.01 -12.39
CA GLY A 69 -8.37 -1.37 -12.32
C GLY A 69 -7.32 -2.33 -12.89
N GLN A 70 -7.75 -3.31 -13.66
CA GLN A 70 -6.88 -4.41 -14.10
C GLN A 70 -5.72 -3.93 -14.99
N VAL A 71 -4.49 -4.18 -14.52
CA VAL A 71 -3.26 -3.93 -15.29
C VAL A 71 -3.05 -5.00 -16.36
N GLU A 72 -2.12 -4.75 -17.29
CA GLU A 72 -1.81 -5.72 -18.34
C GLU A 72 -1.00 -6.92 -17.81
N PRO A 73 -1.07 -8.09 -18.49
CA PRO A 73 -0.35 -9.30 -18.05
C PRO A 73 1.15 -9.15 -17.92
N ASP A 74 1.79 -8.29 -18.71
CA ASP A 74 3.21 -7.97 -18.64
C ASP A 74 3.57 -7.27 -17.32
N THR A 75 2.75 -6.32 -16.86
CA THR A 75 2.91 -5.69 -15.55
C THR A 75 2.78 -6.73 -14.43
N VAL A 76 1.78 -7.62 -14.49
CA VAL A 76 1.61 -8.70 -13.48
C VAL A 76 2.84 -9.61 -13.44
N ALA A 77 3.34 -10.03 -14.60
CA ALA A 77 4.51 -10.89 -14.69
C ALA A 77 5.77 -10.22 -14.11
N ALA A 78 6.01 -8.96 -14.46
CA ALA A 78 7.14 -8.19 -13.95
C ALA A 78 7.06 -7.96 -12.43
N MET A 79 5.88 -7.57 -11.94
CA MET A 79 5.62 -7.42 -10.50
C MET A 79 5.83 -8.72 -9.73
N THR A 80 5.41 -9.86 -10.29
CA THR A 80 5.64 -11.17 -9.65
C THR A 80 7.13 -11.43 -9.47
N LEU A 81 7.94 -11.20 -10.51
CA LEU A 81 9.39 -11.38 -10.42
C LEU A 81 10.04 -10.42 -9.41
N ALA A 82 9.59 -9.15 -9.37
CA ALA A 82 10.14 -8.16 -8.46
C ALA A 82 9.78 -8.47 -6.98
N VAL A 83 8.52 -8.82 -6.72
CA VAL A 83 8.07 -9.19 -5.36
C VAL A 83 8.76 -10.47 -4.89
N GLU A 84 8.89 -11.48 -5.75
CA GLU A 84 9.61 -12.72 -5.44
C GLU A 84 11.09 -12.42 -5.11
N ARG A 85 11.75 -11.56 -5.90
CA ARG A 85 13.14 -11.15 -5.66
C ARG A 85 13.31 -10.47 -4.30
N VAL A 86 12.40 -9.56 -3.94
CA VAL A 86 12.39 -8.90 -2.63
C VAL A 86 12.12 -9.92 -1.52
N LYS A 87 11.09 -10.77 -1.68
CA LYS A 87 10.71 -11.78 -0.67
C LYS A 87 11.82 -12.77 -0.35
N GLN A 88 12.60 -13.17 -1.35
CA GLN A 88 13.77 -14.03 -1.16
C GLN A 88 14.93 -13.34 -0.45
N GLY A 89 14.99 -12.02 -0.45
CA GLY A 89 16.07 -11.21 0.11
C GLY A 89 15.83 -10.72 1.54
N THR A 90 14.66 -10.97 2.14
CA THR A 90 14.31 -10.46 3.48
C THR A 90 13.39 -11.41 4.24
N ASP A 91 13.48 -11.42 5.56
CA ASP A 91 12.54 -12.09 6.47
C ASP A 91 11.36 -11.16 6.88
N LEU A 92 11.39 -9.90 6.48
CA LEU A 92 10.32 -8.95 6.78
C LEU A 92 9.02 -9.28 6.04
N PRO A 93 7.85 -8.91 6.59
CA PRO A 93 6.61 -8.93 5.83
C PRO A 93 6.72 -8.09 4.55
N VAL A 94 6.34 -8.67 3.42
CA VAL A 94 6.36 -8.02 2.11
C VAL A 94 4.93 -7.81 1.61
N GLY A 95 4.64 -6.61 1.14
CA GLY A 95 3.36 -6.24 0.55
C GLY A 95 3.45 -5.87 -0.92
N VAL A 96 2.30 -5.84 -1.57
CA VAL A 96 2.15 -5.48 -2.99
C VAL A 96 1.14 -4.36 -3.13
N ASN A 97 1.51 -3.30 -3.85
CA ASN A 97 0.57 -2.28 -4.32
C ASN A 97 0.60 -2.24 -5.85
N MET A 98 -0.51 -2.64 -6.47
CA MET A 98 -0.67 -2.64 -7.92
C MET A 98 -1.41 -1.39 -8.35
N LEU A 99 -0.70 -0.41 -8.85
CA LEU A 99 -1.24 0.87 -9.31
C LEU A 99 -1.80 0.75 -10.74
N ARG A 100 -3.03 1.25 -11.01
CA ARG A 100 -3.77 1.87 -9.93
C ARG A 100 -5.03 1.06 -9.58
N ASN A 101 -5.10 0.60 -8.31
CA ASN A 101 -6.25 -0.08 -7.74
C ASN A 101 -6.57 -1.49 -8.28
N ASP A 102 -5.57 -2.25 -8.75
CA ASP A 102 -5.77 -3.65 -9.17
C ASP A 102 -5.53 -4.61 -8.00
N ALA A 103 -6.51 -4.72 -7.12
CA ALA A 103 -6.45 -5.60 -5.96
C ALA A 103 -6.40 -7.09 -6.34
N LYS A 104 -7.00 -7.49 -7.47
CA LYS A 104 -6.99 -8.88 -7.95
C LYS A 104 -5.60 -9.32 -8.38
N SER A 105 -4.93 -8.51 -9.20
CA SER A 105 -3.55 -8.80 -9.62
C SER A 105 -2.59 -8.72 -8.44
N ALA A 106 -2.77 -7.78 -7.50
CA ALA A 106 -1.99 -7.72 -6.28
C ALA A 106 -2.12 -9.00 -5.43
N LEU A 107 -3.34 -9.52 -5.26
CA LEU A 107 -3.61 -10.80 -4.59
C LEU A 107 -2.99 -11.99 -5.32
N ALA A 108 -3.06 -12.02 -6.66
CA ALA A 108 -2.47 -13.09 -7.46
C ALA A 108 -0.94 -13.11 -7.33
N VAL A 109 -0.30 -11.93 -7.39
CA VAL A 109 1.13 -11.77 -7.13
C VAL A 109 1.48 -12.23 -5.71
N ALA A 110 0.73 -11.76 -4.71
CA ALA A 110 0.97 -12.15 -3.32
C ALA A 110 0.81 -13.65 -3.08
N ALA A 111 -0.21 -14.28 -3.68
CA ALA A 111 -0.41 -15.72 -3.59
C ALA A 111 0.72 -16.54 -4.25
N ALA A 112 1.27 -16.05 -5.37
CA ALA A 112 2.33 -16.71 -6.10
C ALA A 112 3.70 -16.60 -5.41
N THR A 113 3.95 -15.49 -4.70
CA THR A 113 5.26 -15.16 -4.10
C THR A 113 5.31 -15.36 -2.58
N GLY A 114 4.17 -15.66 -1.94
CA GLY A 114 4.07 -15.71 -0.49
C GLY A 114 4.17 -14.33 0.18
N ALA A 115 3.85 -13.25 -0.53
CA ALA A 115 3.75 -11.92 0.08
C ALA A 115 2.59 -11.86 1.08
N ASP A 116 2.72 -11.02 2.09
CA ASP A 116 1.95 -11.09 3.33
C ASP A 116 0.74 -10.16 3.31
N PHE A 117 0.79 -9.08 2.55
CA PHE A 117 -0.31 -8.11 2.47
C PHE A 117 -0.38 -7.44 1.09
N ILE A 118 -1.53 -6.81 0.82
CA ILE A 118 -1.70 -5.88 -0.30
C ILE A 118 -2.15 -4.52 0.21
N ARG A 119 -1.79 -3.45 -0.53
CA ARG A 119 -2.40 -2.14 -0.36
C ARG A 119 -3.42 -1.93 -1.47
N VAL A 120 -4.60 -1.42 -1.10
CA VAL A 120 -5.68 -1.12 -2.04
C VAL A 120 -6.06 0.35 -1.89
N ASN A 121 -5.93 1.12 -2.96
CA ASN A 121 -6.12 2.57 -2.92
C ASN A 121 -7.60 2.96 -2.74
N VAL A 122 -8.52 2.25 -3.38
CA VAL A 122 -9.97 2.40 -3.19
C VAL A 122 -10.55 0.99 -3.02
N HIS A 123 -10.70 0.57 -1.77
CA HIS A 123 -11.24 -0.75 -1.45
C HIS A 123 -12.76 -0.73 -1.35
N TYR A 124 -13.31 0.36 -0.81
CA TYR A 124 -14.74 0.60 -0.60
C TYR A 124 -15.09 2.02 -1.01
N GLY A 125 -16.31 2.24 -1.53
CA GLY A 125 -16.74 3.55 -2.01
C GLY A 125 -16.28 3.87 -3.44
N VAL A 126 -16.38 5.14 -3.82
CA VAL A 126 -16.06 5.64 -5.17
C VAL A 126 -15.30 6.95 -5.07
N MET A 127 -14.22 7.08 -5.84
CA MET A 127 -13.36 8.25 -5.89
C MET A 127 -13.25 8.80 -7.31
N ALA A 128 -13.22 10.12 -7.46
CA ALA A 128 -12.76 10.79 -8.68
C ALA A 128 -11.26 11.06 -8.55
N ALA A 129 -10.45 10.44 -9.41
CA ALA A 129 -9.00 10.55 -9.46
C ALA A 129 -8.53 11.16 -10.77
N GLU A 130 -7.22 11.44 -10.89
CA GLU A 130 -6.61 11.98 -12.11
C GLU A 130 -6.85 11.08 -13.32
N GLU A 131 -6.87 9.77 -13.12
CA GLU A 131 -7.08 8.78 -14.16
C GLU A 131 -8.57 8.54 -14.49
N GLY A 132 -9.48 9.07 -13.67
CA GLY A 132 -10.94 8.91 -13.84
C GLY A 132 -11.64 8.44 -12.56
N VAL A 133 -12.78 7.77 -12.73
CA VAL A 133 -13.56 7.24 -11.60
C VAL A 133 -13.01 5.89 -11.15
N VAL A 134 -12.57 5.81 -9.89
CA VAL A 134 -12.09 4.58 -9.26
C VAL A 134 -13.15 4.08 -8.30
N GLN A 135 -13.62 2.87 -8.51
CA GLN A 135 -14.62 2.21 -7.68
C GLN A 135 -13.98 1.13 -6.81
N GLY A 136 -14.39 1.07 -5.55
CA GLY A 136 -13.99 0.00 -4.64
C GLY A 136 -14.61 -1.34 -5.01
N GLU A 137 -13.79 -2.38 -5.05
CA GLU A 137 -14.18 -3.74 -5.43
C GLU A 137 -14.03 -4.72 -4.25
N ALA A 138 -14.39 -4.31 -3.02
CA ALA A 138 -14.26 -5.15 -1.83
C ALA A 138 -14.92 -6.52 -1.99
N TYR A 139 -16.11 -6.58 -2.63
CA TYR A 139 -16.83 -7.83 -2.90
C TYR A 139 -15.97 -8.81 -3.69
N GLU A 140 -15.38 -8.35 -4.79
CA GLU A 140 -14.56 -9.18 -5.67
C GLU A 140 -13.22 -9.54 -5.02
N THR A 141 -12.59 -8.57 -4.38
CA THR A 141 -11.28 -8.73 -3.71
C THR A 141 -11.33 -9.80 -2.63
N LEU A 142 -12.35 -9.75 -1.76
CA LEU A 142 -12.50 -10.71 -0.65
C LEU A 142 -12.80 -12.13 -1.15
N ARG A 143 -13.63 -12.26 -2.20
CA ARG A 143 -13.94 -13.55 -2.80
C ARG A 143 -12.74 -14.13 -3.53
N HIS A 144 -11.98 -13.29 -4.22
CA HIS A 144 -10.76 -13.71 -4.88
C HIS A 144 -9.72 -14.20 -3.85
N ARG A 145 -9.48 -13.45 -2.77
CA ARG A 145 -8.63 -13.89 -1.66
C ARG A 145 -9.06 -15.26 -1.11
N LYS A 146 -10.36 -15.44 -0.90
CA LYS A 146 -10.93 -16.71 -0.43
C LYS A 146 -10.72 -17.86 -1.43
N ALA A 147 -10.92 -17.60 -2.71
CA ALA A 147 -10.75 -18.59 -3.78
C ALA A 147 -9.28 -19.03 -3.94
N LEU A 148 -8.34 -18.10 -3.77
CA LEU A 148 -6.90 -18.40 -3.76
C LEU A 148 -6.46 -19.19 -2.51
N GLY A 149 -7.26 -19.23 -1.45
CA GLY A 149 -6.94 -19.93 -0.22
C GLY A 149 -5.81 -19.31 0.60
N VAL A 150 -5.56 -18.01 0.44
CA VAL A 150 -4.45 -17.29 1.09
C VAL A 150 -4.92 -16.38 2.21
N ASP A 151 -4.06 -16.18 3.23
CA ASP A 151 -4.29 -15.23 4.35
C ASP A 151 -3.54 -13.91 4.13
N VAL A 152 -3.60 -13.37 2.91
CA VAL A 152 -3.01 -12.07 2.57
C VAL A 152 -3.86 -10.96 3.19
N LYS A 153 -3.22 -10.05 3.96
CA LYS A 153 -3.91 -8.94 4.60
C LYS A 153 -4.20 -7.82 3.61
N ILE A 154 -5.34 -7.16 3.78
CA ILE A 154 -5.76 -6.03 2.94
C ILE A 154 -5.62 -4.74 3.76
N LEU A 155 -4.66 -3.90 3.37
CA LEU A 155 -4.49 -2.55 3.90
C LEU A 155 -5.12 -1.57 2.91
N ALA A 156 -6.16 -0.86 3.34
CA ALA A 156 -6.96 -0.01 2.47
C ALA A 156 -6.79 1.47 2.78
N ASP A 157 -6.56 2.31 1.77
CA ASP A 157 -6.63 3.76 1.95
C ASP A 157 -8.09 4.16 2.25
N VAL A 158 -8.31 5.02 3.25
CA VAL A 158 -9.62 5.62 3.55
C VAL A 158 -9.87 6.82 2.66
N LEU A 159 -8.88 7.73 2.60
CA LEU A 159 -8.78 8.79 1.60
C LEU A 159 -7.48 8.58 0.85
N VAL A 160 -7.58 8.25 -0.43
CA VAL A 160 -6.41 8.08 -1.26
C VAL A 160 -5.97 9.44 -1.83
N LYS A 161 -4.67 9.66 -1.87
CA LYS A 161 -4.06 10.84 -2.52
C LYS A 161 -4.45 10.93 -4.00
N HIS A 162 -4.45 12.15 -4.54
CA HIS A 162 -4.83 12.44 -5.93
C HIS A 162 -6.26 12.04 -6.30
N ALA A 163 -7.17 12.00 -5.30
CA ALA A 163 -8.57 11.68 -5.53
C ALA A 163 -9.49 12.36 -4.52
N VAL A 164 -10.74 12.55 -4.92
CA VAL A 164 -11.80 13.07 -4.06
C VAL A 164 -12.98 12.10 -4.03
N PRO A 165 -13.64 11.89 -2.88
CA PRO A 165 -14.80 11.01 -2.80
C PRO A 165 -15.95 11.51 -3.67
N ILE A 166 -16.66 10.60 -4.33
CA ILE A 166 -17.93 10.87 -4.99
C ILE A 166 -19.04 10.50 -3.99
N GLY A 167 -19.67 11.51 -3.39
CA GLY A 167 -20.71 11.33 -2.37
C GLY A 167 -20.35 11.97 -1.02
N PRO A 168 -20.98 11.53 0.08
CA PRO A 168 -20.68 12.04 1.43
C PRO A 168 -19.20 11.90 1.78
N GLN A 169 -18.65 12.96 2.38
CA GLN A 169 -17.20 13.05 2.69
C GLN A 169 -16.91 12.98 4.20
N ASP A 170 -17.73 12.23 4.96
CA ASP A 170 -17.42 12.00 6.36
C ASP A 170 -16.32 10.94 6.48
N LEU A 171 -15.12 11.38 6.88
CA LEU A 171 -13.93 10.54 6.98
C LEU A 171 -14.10 9.42 8.01
N GLY A 172 -14.78 9.69 9.12
CA GLY A 172 -15.06 8.68 10.15
C GLY A 172 -16.00 7.59 9.63
N GLN A 173 -17.06 7.98 8.92
CA GLN A 173 -17.98 7.04 8.28
C GLN A 173 -17.27 6.20 7.22
N MET A 174 -16.44 6.82 6.37
CA MET A 174 -15.66 6.10 5.36
C MET A 174 -14.72 5.07 6.00
N ALA A 175 -14.08 5.41 7.10
CA ALA A 175 -13.22 4.48 7.85
C ALA A 175 -14.01 3.29 8.39
N GLN A 176 -15.18 3.54 8.99
CA GLN A 176 -16.08 2.48 9.49
C GLN A 176 -16.58 1.57 8.37
N GLU A 177 -17.01 2.16 7.25
CA GLU A 177 -17.49 1.38 6.10
C GLU A 177 -16.37 0.53 5.48
N THR A 178 -15.18 1.07 5.33
CA THR A 178 -14.01 0.34 4.82
C THR A 178 -13.64 -0.83 5.74
N THR A 179 -13.71 -0.63 7.05
CA THR A 179 -13.39 -1.68 8.05
C THR A 179 -14.49 -2.71 8.19
N TYR A 180 -15.74 -2.27 8.47
CA TYR A 180 -16.79 -3.19 8.89
C TYR A 180 -17.64 -3.73 7.74
N ARG A 181 -17.74 -3.03 6.63
CA ARG A 181 -18.45 -3.47 5.41
C ARG A 181 -17.49 -3.95 4.33
N GLY A 182 -16.38 -3.23 4.12
CA GLY A 182 -15.32 -3.61 3.22
C GLY A 182 -14.41 -4.73 3.76
N LEU A 183 -14.44 -4.99 5.07
CA LEU A 183 -13.64 -6.00 5.76
C LEU A 183 -12.13 -5.86 5.46
N ALA A 184 -11.64 -4.63 5.40
CA ALA A 184 -10.21 -4.37 5.35
C ALA A 184 -9.54 -4.80 6.67
N ASP A 185 -8.33 -5.36 6.58
CA ASP A 185 -7.56 -5.81 7.74
C ASP A 185 -6.82 -4.67 8.44
N GLY A 186 -6.61 -3.54 7.73
CA GLY A 186 -6.03 -2.31 8.25
C GLY A 186 -6.38 -1.11 7.37
N LEU A 187 -6.26 0.08 7.94
CA LEU A 187 -6.56 1.35 7.28
C LEU A 187 -5.30 2.17 7.05
N ILE A 188 -5.29 2.95 5.98
CA ILE A 188 -4.23 3.89 5.65
C ILE A 188 -4.85 5.27 5.46
N VAL A 189 -4.35 6.27 6.19
CA VAL A 189 -4.68 7.67 5.98
C VAL A 189 -3.50 8.33 5.25
N SER A 190 -3.78 8.89 4.08
CA SER A 190 -2.78 9.55 3.24
C SER A 190 -3.03 11.06 3.17
N GLY A 191 -1.98 11.84 2.91
CA GLY A 191 -2.12 13.25 2.57
C GLY A 191 -2.75 13.43 1.17
N PRO A 192 -3.10 14.67 0.80
CA PRO A 192 -3.83 14.96 -0.44
C PRO A 192 -3.03 14.59 -1.70
N VAL A 193 -1.69 14.72 -1.65
CA VAL A 193 -0.81 14.38 -2.78
C VAL A 193 0.45 13.68 -2.28
N THR A 194 1.21 13.08 -3.20
CA THR A 194 2.48 12.41 -2.89
C THR A 194 3.46 13.36 -2.20
N GLY A 195 4.04 12.92 -1.07
CA GLY A 195 5.00 13.71 -0.29
C GLY A 195 4.37 14.73 0.66
N GLN A 196 3.09 15.03 0.56
CA GLN A 196 2.39 15.83 1.56
C GLN A 196 1.89 14.95 2.72
N PRO A 197 2.06 15.41 3.97
CA PRO A 197 1.63 14.65 5.14
C PRO A 197 0.10 14.63 5.25
N ALA A 198 -0.41 13.53 5.82
CA ALA A 198 -1.77 13.51 6.35
C ALA A 198 -1.90 14.50 7.52
N GLU A 199 -3.05 15.15 7.65
CA GLU A 199 -3.32 15.98 8.82
C GLU A 199 -3.51 15.11 10.07
N ALA A 200 -2.92 15.51 11.19
CA ALA A 200 -3.05 14.77 12.45
C ALA A 200 -4.51 14.68 12.93
N SER A 201 -5.33 15.69 12.58
CA SER A 201 -6.78 15.70 12.81
C SER A 201 -7.47 14.55 12.07
N ASP A 202 -7.10 14.27 10.81
CA ASP A 202 -7.71 13.21 10.02
C ASP A 202 -7.36 11.84 10.59
N VAL A 203 -6.11 11.65 10.99
CA VAL A 203 -5.68 10.42 11.69
C VAL A 203 -6.45 10.23 12.99
N ALA A 204 -6.69 11.30 13.77
CA ALA A 204 -7.47 11.25 15.00
C ALA A 204 -8.95 10.91 14.74
N VAL A 205 -9.57 11.47 13.70
CA VAL A 205 -10.96 11.16 13.29
C VAL A 205 -11.08 9.66 12.95
N VAL A 206 -10.16 9.14 12.14
CA VAL A 206 -10.17 7.71 11.76
C VAL A 206 -9.96 6.82 13.00
N ARG A 207 -9.01 7.16 13.88
CA ARG A 207 -8.79 6.41 15.13
C ARG A 207 -10.02 6.40 16.02
N GLN A 208 -10.72 7.54 16.16
CA GLN A 208 -11.95 7.62 16.94
C GLN A 208 -13.07 6.76 16.33
N ALA A 209 -13.18 6.75 15.00
CA ALA A 209 -14.20 5.98 14.27
C ALA A 209 -13.94 4.46 14.33
N VAL A 210 -12.67 4.04 14.36
CA VAL A 210 -12.24 2.63 14.38
C VAL A 210 -11.15 2.45 15.46
N PRO A 211 -11.54 2.42 16.76
CA PRO A 211 -10.58 2.44 17.88
C PRO A 211 -9.60 1.27 17.89
N ASP A 212 -10.07 0.07 17.53
CA ASP A 212 -9.28 -1.17 17.55
C ASP A 212 -8.67 -1.54 16.19
N GLY A 213 -8.84 -0.68 15.18
CA GLY A 213 -8.33 -0.91 13.84
C GLY A 213 -6.82 -0.72 13.74
N PHE A 214 -6.15 -1.52 12.91
CA PHE A 214 -4.76 -1.26 12.55
C PHE A 214 -4.70 -0.05 11.62
N LEU A 215 -4.04 1.03 12.07
CA LEU A 215 -4.05 2.33 11.40
C LEU A 215 -2.65 2.78 11.05
N LEU A 216 -2.40 2.95 9.75
CA LEU A 216 -1.16 3.47 9.20
C LEU A 216 -1.35 4.87 8.60
N VAL A 217 -0.27 5.61 8.50
CA VAL A 217 -0.20 6.85 7.72
C VAL A 217 0.63 6.61 6.46
N GLY A 218 0.08 6.94 5.29
CA GLY A 218 0.57 6.49 3.99
C GLY A 218 1.37 7.50 3.16
N SER A 219 1.66 8.71 3.63
CA SER A 219 2.50 9.68 2.89
C SER A 219 3.01 10.83 3.74
N GLY A 220 4.08 11.48 3.27
CA GLY A 220 4.60 12.72 3.81
C GLY A 220 5.18 12.65 5.23
N ILE A 221 5.42 11.45 5.75
CA ILE A 221 6.10 11.27 7.05
C ILE A 221 7.58 11.53 6.86
N ASN A 222 8.13 12.33 7.77
CA ASN A 222 9.55 12.67 7.88
C ASN A 222 9.93 12.85 9.36
N GLU A 223 11.21 13.13 9.64
CA GLU A 223 11.72 13.28 11.02
C GLU A 223 11.02 14.38 11.81
N GLU A 224 10.59 15.47 11.16
CA GLU A 224 10.00 16.64 11.83
C GLU A 224 8.56 16.39 12.29
N ASN A 225 7.79 15.56 11.54
CA ASN A 225 6.37 15.37 11.79
C ASN A 225 6.00 13.99 12.36
N ALA A 226 6.92 13.00 12.30
CA ALA A 226 6.67 11.62 12.69
C ALA A 226 6.12 11.49 14.10
N ALA A 227 6.75 12.13 15.09
CA ALA A 227 6.33 12.03 16.50
C ALA A 227 4.88 12.49 16.71
N ARG A 228 4.48 13.59 16.07
CA ARG A 228 3.12 14.16 16.18
C ARG A 228 2.09 13.28 15.50
N ILE A 229 2.37 12.81 14.27
CA ILE A 229 1.40 12.06 13.47
C ILE A 229 1.27 10.61 14.00
N LEU A 230 2.40 9.99 14.37
CA LEU A 230 2.41 8.62 14.90
C LEU A 230 1.93 8.52 16.36
N ALA A 231 1.67 9.64 17.06
CA ALA A 231 1.04 9.58 18.37
C ALA A 231 -0.27 8.79 18.36
N THR A 232 -1.03 8.88 17.27
CA THR A 232 -2.38 8.29 17.12
C THR A 232 -2.39 7.05 16.21
N ALA A 233 -1.47 6.95 15.24
CA ALA A 233 -1.37 5.82 14.33
C ALA A 233 -0.49 4.69 14.90
N ASP A 234 -0.67 3.47 14.40
CA ASP A 234 0.13 2.29 14.77
C ASP A 234 1.45 2.24 13.98
N GLY A 235 1.55 2.99 12.89
CA GLY A 235 2.74 3.04 12.07
C GLY A 235 2.59 3.91 10.83
N ALA A 236 3.58 3.82 9.94
CA ALA A 236 3.62 4.56 8.69
C ALA A 236 4.15 3.73 7.52
N ILE A 237 3.71 4.10 6.31
CA ILE A 237 4.29 3.68 5.04
C ILE A 237 5.12 4.87 4.53
N VAL A 238 6.42 4.68 4.37
CA VAL A 238 7.36 5.76 4.05
C VAL A 238 8.17 5.42 2.80
N GLY A 239 8.12 6.30 1.82
CA GLY A 239 8.85 6.14 0.57
C GLY A 239 9.87 7.26 0.35
N THR A 240 9.39 8.40 -0.14
CA THR A 240 10.22 9.52 -0.64
C THR A 240 11.23 10.06 0.39
N SER A 241 10.84 10.21 1.65
CA SER A 241 11.70 10.78 2.68
C SER A 241 12.86 9.86 3.12
N LEU A 242 12.82 8.57 2.76
CA LEU A 242 13.91 7.61 3.00
C LEU A 242 14.86 7.48 1.81
N LYS A 243 14.57 8.15 0.70
CA LYS A 243 15.38 8.07 -0.53
C LYS A 243 16.23 9.34 -0.66
N ARG A 244 17.47 9.15 -1.15
CA ARG A 244 18.31 10.26 -1.62
C ARG A 244 17.96 10.50 -3.08
N ASP A 245 17.82 11.78 -3.46
CA ASP A 245 17.67 12.22 -4.86
C ASP A 245 18.88 11.84 -5.68
#